data_424ad883d0ab21891fd6e497c08758b2
#
_entry.id   424ad883d0ab21891fd6e497c08758b2
#
_cell.length_a   1.000
_cell.length_b   1.000
_cell.length_c   1.000
_cell.angle_alpha   90.00
_cell.angle_beta   90.00
_cell.angle_gamma   90.00
#
_symmetry.space_group_name_H-M   'P 1'
#
loop_
_entity.id
_entity.type
_entity.pdbx_description
1 polymer ?
#
loop_
_entity_poly.entity_id
_entity_poly.type
_entity_poly.pdbx_seq_one_letter_code
_entity_poly.pdbx_strand_id
1 'polypeptide(L)'
;MRNLKLRLIVMNFLEFAVWGAYLTCMGSYLATHGMSGQIGLFYAVQGLVSLFMPALMGILADRVLAAQKVYSLCHALAGMFMIGAGWYAFTAGDAVEFVPLFSLYTLSVAFFMPTIGLANSVAFNALTKAGMDTVKDFPPIRVFGTVGFICSMLAVDFAGLQTTSWQFVVSGVFSLVLSGYALTLPDCPVSKSGEKKSFVDALGLRAFTLFKDPRMATFFIFSMLLGVSLQITNGFANPFIHDFGKIEAFAGTFAVDHANAIISLSQMSETLCILLIPFCLKRFGIKNVMLISMFAWVFRFGLFGLGNPSDGVWMFILSMIVYGVAFDFFNVSGALYVDTVTDSSIRSSAQGLFMIMTNGIGATIGTLCAQQVVNHYVYSQSNPILMMEGWSTTWLIFAAYALAVAIFFALIFKNPNTKDGPVPAHCKK
;
A
#
# COMPACT_ATOMS: atom_id res chain seq x y z
N MET A 1 5.98 -25.18 19.08
CA MET A 1 6.62 -24.31 18.07
C MET A 1 5.88 -24.31 16.71
N ARG A 2 5.62 -25.47 16.09
CA ARG A 2 4.91 -25.56 14.78
C ARG A 2 3.53 -24.88 14.81
N ASN A 3 2.75 -25.06 15.87
CA ASN A 3 1.43 -24.43 16.02
C ASN A 3 1.51 -22.91 16.11
N LEU A 4 2.56 -22.30 16.70
CA LEU A 4 2.68 -20.85 16.79
C LEU A 4 2.91 -20.22 15.40
N LYS A 5 3.85 -20.77 14.60
CA LYS A 5 4.07 -20.27 13.24
C LYS A 5 2.80 -20.34 12.40
N LEU A 6 2.08 -21.47 12.45
CA LEU A 6 0.83 -21.61 11.72
C LEU A 6 -0.21 -20.55 12.15
N ARG A 7 -0.33 -20.30 13.46
CA ARG A 7 -1.25 -19.28 13.98
C ARG A 7 -0.90 -17.87 13.49
N LEU A 8 0.39 -17.52 13.44
CA LEU A 8 0.85 -16.24 12.93
C LEU A 8 0.72 -16.15 11.40
N ILE A 9 0.86 -17.27 10.67
CA ILE A 9 0.58 -17.36 9.23
C ILE A 9 -0.90 -17.04 8.96
N VAL A 10 -1.82 -17.69 9.69
CA VAL A 10 -3.27 -17.43 9.55
C VAL A 10 -3.60 -15.97 9.87
N MET A 11 -3.01 -15.41 10.92
CA MET A 11 -3.16 -13.99 11.26
C MET A 11 -2.73 -13.08 10.12
N ASN A 12 -1.52 -13.28 9.57
CA ASN A 12 -1.03 -12.46 8.46
C ASN A 12 -1.85 -12.66 7.19
N PHE A 13 -2.26 -13.87 6.89
CA PHE A 13 -3.13 -14.17 5.76
C PHE A 13 -4.44 -13.38 5.85
N LEU A 14 -5.14 -13.45 6.98
CA LEU A 14 -6.40 -12.75 7.19
C LEU A 14 -6.22 -11.23 7.21
N GLU A 15 -5.14 -10.72 7.81
CA GLU A 15 -4.81 -9.28 7.84
C GLU A 15 -4.84 -8.66 6.45
N PHE A 16 -4.13 -9.27 5.52
CA PHE A 16 -4.05 -8.75 4.17
C PHE A 16 -5.21 -9.20 3.27
N ALA A 17 -5.92 -10.27 3.62
CA ALA A 17 -7.17 -10.64 2.96
C ALA A 17 -8.26 -9.58 3.16
N VAL A 18 -8.32 -8.95 4.34
CA VAL A 18 -9.20 -7.79 4.61
C VAL A 18 -8.96 -6.68 3.58
N TRP A 19 -7.71 -6.36 3.32
CA TRP A 19 -7.33 -5.26 2.42
C TRP A 19 -7.50 -5.64 0.94
N GLY A 20 -7.08 -6.85 0.56
CA GLY A 20 -7.15 -7.35 -0.82
C GLY A 20 -8.58 -7.49 -1.35
N ALA A 21 -9.57 -7.64 -0.48
CA ALA A 21 -10.97 -7.80 -0.88
C ALA A 21 -11.56 -6.55 -1.57
N TYR A 22 -11.05 -5.34 -1.26
CA TYR A 22 -11.62 -4.10 -1.82
C TYR A 22 -10.59 -3.14 -2.42
N LEU A 23 -9.33 -3.17 -1.97
CA LEU A 23 -8.37 -2.09 -2.27
C LEU A 23 -8.23 -1.80 -3.77
N THR A 24 -8.15 -2.82 -4.59
CA THR A 24 -7.89 -2.67 -6.04
C THR A 24 -9.14 -2.43 -6.85
N CYS A 25 -10.30 -2.90 -6.41
CA CYS A 25 -11.56 -2.84 -7.18
C CYS A 25 -12.56 -1.77 -6.68
N MET A 26 -12.33 -1.18 -5.50
CA MET A 26 -13.21 -0.12 -4.98
C MET A 26 -13.37 1.04 -5.96
N GLY A 27 -12.31 1.42 -6.69
CA GLY A 27 -12.37 2.47 -7.70
C GLY A 27 -13.42 2.19 -8.78
N SER A 28 -13.53 0.95 -9.26
CA SER A 28 -14.55 0.56 -10.25
C SER A 28 -15.96 0.60 -9.67
N TYR A 29 -16.14 0.17 -8.41
CA TYR A 29 -17.41 0.32 -7.74
C TYR A 29 -17.84 1.80 -7.68
N LEU A 30 -16.93 2.68 -7.27
CA LEU A 30 -17.21 4.13 -7.17
C LEU A 30 -17.51 4.74 -8.55
N ALA A 31 -16.77 4.32 -9.58
CA ALA A 31 -16.98 4.81 -10.95
C ALA A 31 -18.35 4.41 -11.50
N THR A 32 -18.81 3.20 -11.22
CA THR A 32 -20.11 2.69 -11.69
C THR A 32 -21.31 3.26 -10.94
N HIS A 33 -21.09 3.82 -9.73
CA HIS A 33 -22.13 4.39 -8.87
C HIS A 33 -22.07 5.92 -8.78
N GLY A 34 -21.60 6.60 -9.84
CA GLY A 34 -21.63 8.06 -9.95
C GLY A 34 -20.61 8.81 -9.10
N MET A 35 -19.64 8.12 -8.47
CA MET A 35 -18.60 8.71 -7.63
C MET A 35 -17.21 8.66 -8.28
N SER A 36 -17.15 8.61 -9.61
CA SER A 36 -15.88 8.60 -10.36
C SER A 36 -14.98 9.81 -10.04
N GLY A 37 -15.59 10.98 -9.78
CA GLY A 37 -14.86 12.19 -9.40
C GLY A 37 -14.29 12.19 -7.99
N GLN A 38 -14.63 11.21 -7.14
CA GLN A 38 -14.23 11.13 -5.73
C GLN A 38 -13.34 9.92 -5.41
N ILE A 39 -12.98 9.09 -6.38
CA ILE A 39 -12.12 7.91 -6.17
C ILE A 39 -10.86 8.29 -5.39
N GLY A 40 -10.19 9.35 -5.79
CA GLY A 40 -8.98 9.85 -5.14
C GLY A 40 -9.15 10.16 -3.66
N LEU A 41 -10.33 10.62 -3.20
CA LEU A 41 -10.58 10.89 -1.79
C LEU A 41 -10.58 9.61 -0.95
N PHE A 42 -11.20 8.54 -1.45
CA PHE A 42 -11.21 7.24 -0.77
C PHE A 42 -9.80 6.66 -0.59
N TYR A 43 -8.92 6.84 -1.56
CA TYR A 43 -7.53 6.38 -1.43
C TYR A 43 -6.65 7.35 -0.65
N ALA A 44 -6.88 8.65 -0.77
CA ALA A 44 -6.15 9.67 -0.01
C ALA A 44 -6.38 9.55 1.50
N VAL A 45 -7.61 9.22 1.94
CA VAL A 45 -7.91 9.08 3.37
C VAL A 45 -7.12 7.96 4.04
N GLN A 46 -6.74 6.90 3.32
CA GLN A 46 -5.86 5.86 3.86
C GLN A 46 -4.49 6.43 4.24
N GLY A 47 -3.89 7.24 3.37
CA GLY A 47 -2.64 7.94 3.68
C GLY A 47 -2.81 8.91 4.84
N LEU A 48 -3.88 9.69 4.84
CA LEU A 48 -4.15 10.69 5.87
C LEU A 48 -4.30 10.06 7.26
N VAL A 49 -5.12 9.02 7.41
CA VAL A 49 -5.31 8.36 8.71
C VAL A 49 -4.07 7.61 9.17
N SER A 50 -3.23 7.16 8.24
CA SER A 50 -1.96 6.50 8.54
C SER A 50 -0.92 7.43 9.17
N LEU A 51 -1.11 8.75 9.09
CA LEU A 51 -0.19 9.71 9.71
C LEU A 51 -0.30 9.70 11.25
N PHE A 52 -1.47 9.44 11.81
CA PHE A 52 -1.69 9.59 13.26
C PHE A 52 -2.33 8.36 13.94
N MET A 53 -3.20 7.61 13.27
CA MET A 53 -3.90 6.49 13.88
C MET A 53 -3.00 5.36 14.37
N PRO A 54 -1.93 4.95 13.65
CA PRO A 54 -1.00 3.95 14.14
C PRO A 54 -0.29 4.37 15.44
N ALA A 55 0.06 5.65 15.57
CA ALA A 55 0.68 6.17 16.79
C ALA A 55 -0.30 6.14 17.97
N LEU A 56 -1.57 6.53 17.75
CA LEU A 56 -2.60 6.50 18.80
C LEU A 56 -2.85 5.08 19.29
N MET A 57 -3.04 4.14 18.37
CA MET A 57 -3.30 2.74 18.72
C MET A 57 -2.04 2.06 19.30
N GLY A 58 -0.86 2.44 18.87
CA GLY A 58 0.41 2.01 19.47
C GLY A 58 0.53 2.46 20.93
N ILE A 59 0.23 3.72 21.23
CA ILE A 59 0.20 4.21 22.64
C ILE A 59 -0.81 3.44 23.48
N LEU A 60 -1.99 3.13 22.92
CA LEU A 60 -3.01 2.35 23.60
C LEU A 60 -2.51 0.93 23.91
N ALA A 61 -1.83 0.30 22.94
CA ALA A 61 -1.25 -1.04 23.08
C ALA A 61 -0.08 -1.09 24.07
N ASP A 62 0.72 -0.03 24.12
CA ASP A 62 1.89 0.03 25.00
C ASP A 62 1.52 0.34 26.47
N ARG A 63 0.40 1.03 26.73
CA ARG A 63 0.10 1.60 28.04
C ARG A 63 -1.16 1.09 28.70
N VAL A 64 -2.18 0.72 27.94
CA VAL A 64 -3.53 0.49 28.47
C VAL A 64 -4.00 -0.94 28.29
N LEU A 65 -3.89 -1.47 27.08
CA LEU A 65 -4.40 -2.79 26.70
C LEU A 65 -3.29 -3.61 26.04
N ALA A 66 -3.32 -4.91 26.26
CA ALA A 66 -2.41 -5.82 25.58
C ALA A 66 -2.54 -5.72 24.04
N ALA A 67 -1.42 -5.75 23.33
CA ALA A 67 -1.38 -5.46 21.89
C ALA A 67 -2.35 -6.32 21.07
N GLN A 68 -2.52 -7.62 21.39
CA GLN A 68 -3.48 -8.49 20.70
C GLN A 68 -4.94 -8.09 20.98
N LYS A 69 -5.24 -7.45 22.11
CA LYS A 69 -6.60 -6.95 22.42
C LYS A 69 -6.89 -5.66 21.66
N VAL A 70 -5.91 -4.75 21.56
CA VAL A 70 -6.02 -3.55 20.72
C VAL A 70 -6.18 -3.94 19.26
N TYR A 71 -5.41 -4.92 18.80
CA TYR A 71 -5.49 -5.48 17.47
C TYR A 71 -6.89 -6.06 17.17
N SER A 72 -7.43 -6.87 18.09
CA SER A 72 -8.79 -7.40 18.01
C SER A 72 -9.85 -6.29 17.98
N LEU A 73 -9.75 -5.29 18.85
CA LEU A 73 -10.70 -4.16 18.91
C LEU A 73 -10.67 -3.35 17.60
N CYS A 74 -9.48 -3.07 17.07
CA CYS A 74 -9.33 -2.36 15.79
C CYS A 74 -10.01 -3.13 14.66
N HIS A 75 -9.81 -4.44 14.56
CA HIS A 75 -10.49 -5.26 13.57
C HIS A 75 -12.00 -5.38 13.77
N ALA A 76 -12.47 -5.41 15.01
CA ALA A 76 -13.91 -5.38 15.30
C ALA A 76 -14.55 -4.09 14.77
N LEU A 77 -13.96 -2.94 15.10
CA LEU A 77 -14.47 -1.65 14.66
C LEU A 77 -14.34 -1.47 13.15
N ALA A 78 -13.17 -1.78 12.58
CA ALA A 78 -12.96 -1.73 11.13
C ALA A 78 -13.96 -2.61 10.38
N GLY A 79 -14.18 -3.85 10.84
CA GLY A 79 -15.11 -4.78 10.23
C GLY A 79 -16.56 -4.33 10.32
N MET A 80 -16.99 -3.83 11.49
CA MET A 80 -18.34 -3.31 11.65
C MET A 80 -18.63 -2.12 10.73
N PHE A 81 -17.73 -1.15 10.66
CA PHE A 81 -17.91 0.00 9.78
C PHE A 81 -17.83 -0.38 8.29
N MET A 82 -16.97 -1.35 7.92
CA MET A 82 -16.89 -1.80 6.53
C MET A 82 -18.14 -2.58 6.10
N ILE A 83 -18.68 -3.45 6.98
CA ILE A 83 -19.97 -4.09 6.73
C ILE A 83 -21.08 -3.05 6.66
N GLY A 84 -21.06 -2.05 7.56
CA GLY A 84 -21.99 -0.94 7.52
C GLY A 84 -21.95 -0.18 6.18
N ALA A 85 -20.76 0.09 5.65
CA ALA A 85 -20.57 0.70 4.35
C ALA A 85 -21.15 -0.16 3.22
N GLY A 86 -20.84 -1.46 3.23
CA GLY A 86 -21.36 -2.42 2.25
C GLY A 86 -22.87 -2.58 2.33
N TRP A 87 -23.43 -2.63 3.52
CA TRP A 87 -24.88 -2.73 3.75
C TRP A 87 -25.63 -1.47 3.31
N TYR A 88 -25.10 -0.29 3.68
CA TYR A 88 -25.64 0.99 3.21
C TYR A 88 -25.63 1.03 1.68
N ALA A 89 -24.51 0.71 1.05
CA ALA A 89 -24.38 0.71 -0.39
C ALA A 89 -25.31 -0.30 -1.08
N PHE A 90 -25.51 -1.48 -0.48
CA PHE A 90 -26.43 -2.49 -0.96
C PHE A 90 -27.89 -2.02 -0.90
N THR A 91 -28.30 -1.41 0.21
CA THR A 91 -29.68 -0.95 0.39
C THR A 91 -30.01 0.31 -0.42
N ALA A 92 -29.02 1.18 -0.62
CA ALA A 92 -29.17 2.38 -1.45
C ALA A 92 -29.18 2.07 -2.96
N GLY A 93 -28.53 0.98 -3.39
CA GLY A 93 -28.40 0.63 -4.80
C GLY A 93 -27.80 1.76 -5.64
N ASP A 94 -28.48 2.13 -6.71
CA ASP A 94 -28.01 3.24 -7.58
C ASP A 94 -28.11 4.64 -6.94
N ALA A 95 -28.85 4.76 -5.81
CA ALA A 95 -29.01 6.00 -5.07
C ALA A 95 -27.97 6.17 -3.95
N VAL A 96 -26.84 5.43 -4.02
CA VAL A 96 -25.77 5.56 -3.02
C VAL A 96 -25.15 6.95 -3.05
N GLU A 97 -25.08 7.59 -1.86
CA GLU A 97 -24.53 8.93 -1.70
C GLU A 97 -23.09 8.88 -1.17
N PHE A 98 -22.29 9.86 -1.58
CA PHE A 98 -20.89 9.98 -1.18
C PHE A 98 -20.70 10.09 0.33
N VAL A 99 -21.42 11.00 1.02
CA VAL A 99 -21.13 11.33 2.41
C VAL A 99 -21.33 10.14 3.36
N PRO A 100 -22.44 9.40 3.33
CA PRO A 100 -22.60 8.24 4.20
C PRO A 100 -21.58 7.13 3.92
N LEU A 101 -21.35 6.80 2.64
CA LEU A 101 -20.40 5.77 2.24
C LEU A 101 -18.98 6.13 2.65
N PHE A 102 -18.54 7.37 2.33
CA PHE A 102 -17.21 7.86 2.65
C PHE A 102 -16.97 7.94 4.16
N SER A 103 -17.99 8.32 4.95
CA SER A 103 -17.88 8.40 6.41
C SER A 103 -17.67 7.01 7.02
N LEU A 104 -18.48 6.02 6.63
CA LEU A 104 -18.35 4.65 7.12
C LEU A 104 -17.03 4.01 6.70
N TYR A 105 -16.64 4.23 5.44
CA TYR A 105 -15.35 3.78 4.92
C TYR A 105 -14.18 4.41 5.68
N THR A 106 -14.20 5.73 5.91
CA THR A 106 -13.15 6.45 6.64
C THR A 106 -12.99 5.92 8.06
N LEU A 107 -14.09 5.67 8.77
CA LEU A 107 -14.06 5.09 10.11
C LEU A 107 -13.47 3.68 10.07
N SER A 108 -13.86 2.85 9.12
CA SER A 108 -13.27 1.52 8.93
C SER A 108 -11.76 1.60 8.72
N VAL A 109 -11.31 2.41 7.78
CA VAL A 109 -9.88 2.54 7.44
C VAL A 109 -9.08 3.14 8.58
N ALA A 110 -9.64 4.09 9.34
CA ALA A 110 -8.99 4.67 10.51
C ALA A 110 -8.62 3.62 11.57
N PHE A 111 -9.46 2.60 11.77
CA PHE A 111 -9.16 1.49 12.67
C PHE A 111 -8.35 0.39 11.99
N PHE A 112 -8.45 0.21 10.68
CA PHE A 112 -7.69 -0.81 9.95
C PHE A 112 -6.21 -0.44 9.79
N MET A 113 -5.85 0.81 9.42
CA MET A 113 -4.46 1.17 9.16
C MET A 113 -3.48 0.88 10.30
N PRO A 114 -3.83 1.07 11.59
CA PRO A 114 -2.99 0.69 12.71
C PRO A 114 -2.72 -0.81 12.81
N THR A 115 -3.63 -1.65 12.33
CA THR A 115 -3.55 -3.10 12.51
C THR A 115 -2.34 -3.71 11.80
N ILE A 116 -1.88 -3.12 10.70
CA ILE A 116 -0.69 -3.56 9.96
C ILE A 116 0.56 -3.53 10.87
N GLY A 117 0.71 -2.46 11.63
CA GLY A 117 1.80 -2.33 12.62
C GLY A 117 1.59 -3.21 13.85
N LEU A 118 0.35 -3.30 14.34
CA LEU A 118 0.00 -4.13 15.48
C LEU A 118 0.18 -5.63 15.19
N ALA A 119 -0.13 -6.09 13.97
CA ALA A 119 0.12 -7.47 13.53
C ALA A 119 1.60 -7.83 13.65
N ASN A 120 2.49 -6.94 13.18
CA ASN A 120 3.94 -7.12 13.32
C ASN A 120 4.36 -7.16 14.79
N SER A 121 3.83 -6.24 15.62
CA SER A 121 4.12 -6.20 17.05
C SER A 121 3.69 -7.49 17.77
N VAL A 122 2.48 -7.98 17.50
CA VAL A 122 1.97 -9.24 18.05
C VAL A 122 2.84 -10.43 17.61
N ALA A 123 3.20 -10.48 16.33
CA ALA A 123 4.05 -11.56 15.81
C ALA A 123 5.44 -11.55 16.45
N PHE A 124 6.10 -10.38 16.56
CA PHE A 124 7.42 -10.27 17.18
C PHE A 124 7.40 -10.65 18.65
N ASN A 125 6.42 -10.17 19.40
CA ASN A 125 6.25 -10.55 20.81
C ASN A 125 6.05 -12.06 20.98
N ALA A 126 5.20 -12.67 20.15
CA ALA A 126 4.92 -14.09 20.20
C ALA A 126 6.16 -14.94 19.87
N LEU A 127 6.90 -14.56 18.83
CA LEU A 127 8.14 -15.24 18.43
C LEU A 127 9.23 -15.11 19.50
N THR A 128 9.46 -13.91 20.02
CA THR A 128 10.45 -13.66 21.09
C THR A 128 10.15 -14.46 22.35
N LYS A 129 8.87 -14.49 22.80
CA LYS A 129 8.45 -15.31 23.94
C LYS A 129 8.68 -16.80 23.72
N ALA A 130 8.56 -17.26 22.49
CA ALA A 130 8.81 -18.66 22.13
C ALA A 130 10.31 -18.98 21.96
N GLY A 131 11.21 -18.02 22.20
CA GLY A 131 12.66 -18.17 22.00
C GLY A 131 13.07 -18.30 20.53
N MET A 132 12.25 -17.79 19.61
CA MET A 132 12.50 -17.86 18.17
C MET A 132 13.19 -16.58 17.68
N ASP A 133 13.98 -16.70 16.62
CA ASP A 133 14.65 -15.57 15.98
C ASP A 133 13.68 -14.83 15.07
N THR A 134 13.30 -13.60 15.46
CA THR A 134 12.36 -12.78 14.69
C THR A 134 12.88 -12.44 13.30
N VAL A 135 14.18 -12.22 13.14
CA VAL A 135 14.79 -11.89 11.84
C VAL A 135 14.70 -13.08 10.87
N LYS A 136 14.85 -14.29 11.37
CA LYS A 136 14.81 -15.52 10.57
C LYS A 136 13.40 -16.08 10.38
N ASP A 137 12.58 -16.04 11.45
CA ASP A 137 11.32 -16.76 11.51
C ASP A 137 10.11 -15.93 11.06
N PHE A 138 10.19 -14.58 11.13
CA PHE A 138 9.08 -13.71 10.74
C PHE A 138 8.90 -13.55 9.21
N PRO A 139 9.96 -13.38 8.38
CA PRO A 139 9.76 -13.17 6.95
C PRO A 139 8.96 -14.28 6.25
N PRO A 140 9.19 -15.59 6.52
CA PRO A 140 8.36 -16.65 5.96
C PRO A 140 6.88 -16.57 6.37
N ILE A 141 6.59 -16.05 7.58
CA ILE A 141 5.22 -15.85 8.06
C ILE A 141 4.59 -14.68 7.32
N ARG A 142 5.33 -13.59 7.14
CA ARG A 142 4.85 -12.36 6.50
C ARG A 142 4.46 -12.55 5.02
N VAL A 143 5.15 -13.44 4.31
CA VAL A 143 4.81 -13.77 2.90
C VAL A 143 3.36 -14.23 2.76
N PHE A 144 2.80 -14.95 3.74
CA PHE A 144 1.40 -15.36 3.71
C PHE A 144 0.41 -14.19 3.78
N GLY A 145 0.84 -13.01 4.19
CA GLY A 145 0.04 -11.80 4.03
C GLY A 145 -0.20 -11.48 2.54
N THR A 146 0.85 -11.47 1.72
CA THR A 146 0.70 -11.27 0.27
C THR A 146 -0.17 -12.37 -0.36
N VAL A 147 -0.01 -13.62 0.09
CA VAL A 147 -0.89 -14.72 -0.36
C VAL A 147 -2.35 -14.44 0.01
N GLY A 148 -2.63 -13.98 1.24
CA GLY A 148 -3.98 -13.62 1.68
C GLY A 148 -4.58 -12.48 0.85
N PHE A 149 -3.79 -11.45 0.55
CA PHE A 149 -4.19 -10.35 -0.32
C PHE A 149 -4.60 -10.85 -1.71
N ILE A 150 -3.75 -11.65 -2.35
CA ILE A 150 -4.00 -12.21 -3.68
C ILE A 150 -5.23 -13.12 -3.66
N CYS A 151 -5.34 -14.02 -2.69
CA CYS A 151 -6.46 -14.94 -2.60
C CYS A 151 -7.80 -14.21 -2.45
N SER A 152 -7.89 -13.20 -1.58
CA SER A 152 -9.13 -12.44 -1.40
C SER A 152 -9.48 -11.60 -2.62
N MET A 153 -8.49 -10.98 -3.24
CA MET A 153 -8.63 -10.21 -4.48
C MET A 153 -9.15 -11.06 -5.63
N LEU A 154 -8.59 -12.27 -5.83
CA LEU A 154 -9.05 -13.21 -6.83
C LEU A 154 -10.44 -13.79 -6.50
N ALA A 155 -10.73 -14.05 -5.22
CA ALA A 155 -12.04 -14.51 -4.80
C ALA A 155 -13.13 -13.48 -5.12
N VAL A 156 -12.88 -12.19 -4.87
CA VAL A 156 -13.80 -11.09 -5.23
C VAL A 156 -13.94 -10.96 -6.74
N ASP A 157 -12.85 -11.14 -7.49
CA ASP A 157 -12.86 -11.10 -8.95
C ASP A 157 -13.72 -12.22 -9.54
N PHE A 158 -13.35 -13.48 -9.29
CA PHE A 158 -14.04 -14.64 -9.87
C PHE A 158 -15.48 -14.83 -9.36
N ALA A 159 -15.82 -14.25 -8.21
CA ALA A 159 -17.20 -14.17 -7.74
C ALA A 159 -18.03 -13.05 -8.42
N GLY A 160 -17.43 -12.24 -9.30
CA GLY A 160 -18.10 -11.13 -9.98
C GLY A 160 -18.45 -9.96 -9.05
N LEU A 161 -17.71 -9.77 -7.96
CA LEU A 161 -18.06 -8.79 -6.92
C LEU A 161 -17.30 -7.45 -7.05
N GLN A 162 -16.41 -7.30 -8.04
CA GLN A 162 -15.52 -6.14 -8.20
C GLN A 162 -16.26 -4.80 -8.28
N THR A 163 -17.42 -4.77 -8.90
CA THR A 163 -18.24 -3.55 -9.08
C THR A 163 -19.45 -3.51 -8.16
N THR A 164 -19.49 -4.38 -7.15
CA THR A 164 -20.60 -4.48 -6.21
C THR A 164 -20.22 -4.07 -4.80
N SER A 165 -21.21 -3.71 -3.98
CA SER A 165 -21.00 -3.38 -2.56
C SER A 165 -20.53 -4.57 -1.72
N TRP A 166 -20.67 -5.80 -2.22
CA TRP A 166 -20.27 -7.02 -1.53
C TRP A 166 -18.76 -7.10 -1.25
N GLN A 167 -17.91 -6.43 -2.04
CA GLN A 167 -16.48 -6.32 -1.75
C GLN A 167 -16.21 -5.75 -0.35
N PHE A 168 -17.01 -4.76 0.09
CA PHE A 168 -16.90 -4.18 1.44
C PHE A 168 -17.39 -5.17 2.51
N VAL A 169 -18.48 -5.90 2.24
CA VAL A 169 -18.99 -6.92 3.18
C VAL A 169 -17.97 -8.05 3.35
N VAL A 170 -17.38 -8.54 2.27
CA VAL A 170 -16.34 -9.60 2.31
C VAL A 170 -15.14 -9.13 3.16
N SER A 171 -14.66 -7.92 2.92
CA SER A 171 -13.58 -7.31 3.71
C SER A 171 -13.94 -7.22 5.19
N GLY A 172 -15.13 -6.71 5.50
CA GLY A 172 -15.60 -6.58 6.86
C GLY A 172 -15.76 -7.91 7.58
N VAL A 173 -16.23 -8.95 6.89
CA VAL A 173 -16.32 -10.32 7.43
C VAL A 173 -14.93 -10.87 7.76
N PHE A 174 -13.95 -10.74 6.86
CA PHE A 174 -12.57 -11.14 7.17
C PHE A 174 -12.03 -10.40 8.40
N SER A 175 -12.32 -9.10 8.52
CA SER A 175 -11.90 -8.29 9.66
C SER A 175 -12.54 -8.78 10.97
N LEU A 176 -13.84 -9.09 10.98
CA LEU A 176 -14.51 -9.63 12.18
C LEU A 176 -14.02 -11.03 12.57
N VAL A 177 -13.77 -11.89 11.57
CA VAL A 177 -13.16 -13.21 11.80
C VAL A 177 -11.79 -13.05 12.43
N LEU A 178 -10.97 -12.13 11.90
CA LEU A 178 -9.65 -11.85 12.45
C LEU A 178 -9.71 -11.23 13.84
N SER A 179 -10.69 -10.39 14.12
CA SER A 179 -10.93 -9.86 15.47
C SER A 179 -11.12 -10.98 16.50
N GLY A 180 -12.01 -11.92 16.20
CA GLY A 180 -12.22 -13.09 17.07
C GLY A 180 -10.97 -13.97 17.19
N TYR A 181 -10.30 -14.19 16.06
CA TYR A 181 -9.05 -14.97 16.00
C TYR A 181 -7.92 -14.34 16.82
N ALA A 182 -7.80 -13.01 16.78
CA ALA A 182 -6.77 -12.27 17.52
C ALA A 182 -6.83 -12.50 19.04
N LEU A 183 -8.02 -12.71 19.60
CA LEU A 183 -8.19 -13.03 21.02
C LEU A 183 -7.61 -14.41 21.40
N THR A 184 -7.42 -15.30 20.43
CA THR A 184 -6.79 -16.60 20.66
C THR A 184 -5.27 -16.54 20.64
N LEU A 185 -4.65 -15.48 20.11
CA LEU A 185 -3.20 -15.33 19.99
C LEU A 185 -2.53 -15.23 21.38
N PRO A 186 -1.21 -15.51 21.46
CA PRO A 186 -0.48 -15.40 22.72
C PRO A 186 -0.56 -14.01 23.33
N ASP A 187 -0.66 -13.95 24.64
CA ASP A 187 -0.72 -12.69 25.39
C ASP A 187 0.54 -11.85 25.15
N CYS A 188 0.35 -10.60 24.76
CA CYS A 188 1.40 -9.60 24.58
C CYS A 188 1.26 -8.58 25.71
N PRO A 189 1.91 -8.78 26.88
CA PRO A 189 1.70 -7.93 28.05
C PRO A 189 2.11 -6.49 27.77
N VAL A 190 1.38 -5.57 28.39
CA VAL A 190 1.75 -4.15 28.42
C VAL A 190 3.12 -3.99 29.06
N SER A 191 4.03 -3.28 28.40
CA SER A 191 5.36 -2.97 28.93
C SER A 191 5.24 -2.04 30.13
N LYS A 192 5.48 -2.57 31.34
CA LYS A 192 5.50 -1.78 32.58
C LYS A 192 6.77 -0.94 32.74
N SER A 193 7.81 -1.19 31.94
CA SER A 193 9.10 -0.52 31.96
C SER A 193 9.23 0.35 30.71
N GLY A 194 8.62 1.48 30.68
CA GLY A 194 8.76 2.32 29.51
C GLY A 194 9.06 3.75 29.90
N GLU A 195 10.17 4.27 29.41
CA GLU A 195 10.29 5.70 29.16
C GLU A 195 8.96 6.18 28.56
N LYS A 196 8.39 7.21 29.17
CA LYS A 196 7.15 7.83 28.68
C LYS A 196 7.46 8.43 27.32
N LYS A 197 7.34 7.64 26.25
CA LYS A 197 7.40 8.21 24.90
C LYS A 197 6.35 9.32 24.82
N SER A 198 6.81 10.53 24.59
CA SER A 198 5.93 11.66 24.34
C SER A 198 5.08 11.35 23.11
N PHE A 199 3.89 11.94 22.97
CA PHE A 199 3.10 11.89 21.75
C PHE A 199 3.93 12.33 20.53
N VAL A 200 4.81 13.33 20.72
CA VAL A 200 5.78 13.81 19.73
C VAL A 200 6.75 12.70 19.32
N ASP A 201 7.22 11.88 20.28
CA ASP A 201 8.11 10.74 20.00
C ASP A 201 7.39 9.60 19.31
N ALA A 202 6.14 9.35 19.67
CA ALA A 202 5.31 8.30 19.06
C ALA A 202 4.94 8.63 17.62
N LEU A 203 4.72 9.91 17.29
CA LEU A 203 4.53 10.41 15.93
C LEU A 203 5.86 10.54 15.15
N GLY A 204 7.01 10.28 15.78
CA GLY A 204 8.29 10.38 15.10
C GLY A 204 8.70 11.82 14.72
N LEU A 205 8.08 12.83 15.32
CA LEU A 205 8.30 14.24 14.95
C LEU A 205 9.73 14.71 15.19
N ARG A 206 10.50 14.04 16.06
CA ARG A 206 11.94 14.30 16.23
C ARG A 206 12.72 14.09 14.93
N ALA A 207 12.28 13.17 14.07
CA ALA A 207 12.95 12.92 12.80
C ALA A 207 12.85 14.10 11.82
N PHE A 208 11.90 15.04 12.00
CA PHE A 208 11.85 16.26 11.19
C PHE A 208 13.11 17.14 11.37
N THR A 209 13.88 16.97 12.45
CA THR A 209 15.19 17.62 12.58
C THR A 209 16.17 17.20 11.49
N LEU A 210 15.98 16.03 10.87
CA LEU A 210 16.79 15.55 9.75
C LEU A 210 16.66 16.42 8.48
N PHE A 211 15.58 17.20 8.35
CA PHE A 211 15.46 18.19 7.27
C PHE A 211 16.50 19.34 7.36
N LYS A 212 17.19 19.48 8.49
CA LYS A 212 18.31 20.41 8.61
C LYS A 212 19.56 19.94 7.86
N ASP A 213 19.69 18.63 7.62
CA ASP A 213 20.72 18.08 6.74
C ASP A 213 20.20 18.13 5.28
N PRO A 214 20.86 18.87 4.38
CA PRO A 214 20.44 18.99 2.99
C PRO A 214 20.35 17.65 2.24
N ARG A 215 21.18 16.66 2.62
CA ARG A 215 21.17 15.32 2.01
C ARG A 215 19.91 14.55 2.39
N MET A 216 19.58 14.57 3.69
CA MET A 216 18.38 13.93 4.21
C MET A 216 17.11 14.64 3.73
N ALA A 217 17.11 15.97 3.71
CA ALA A 217 16.01 16.75 3.16
C ALA A 217 15.75 16.39 1.70
N THR A 218 16.78 16.34 0.88
CA THR A 218 16.69 15.92 -0.52
C THR A 218 16.12 14.51 -0.64
N PHE A 219 16.62 13.56 0.15
CA PHE A 219 16.11 12.18 0.15
C PHE A 219 14.62 12.13 0.51
N PHE A 220 14.19 12.79 1.58
CA PHE A 220 12.79 12.78 2.01
C PHE A 220 11.85 13.47 1.00
N ILE A 221 12.30 14.54 0.36
CA ILE A 221 11.54 15.21 -0.70
C ILE A 221 11.33 14.25 -1.89
N PHE A 222 12.39 13.58 -2.36
CA PHE A 222 12.26 12.61 -3.44
C PHE A 222 11.44 11.37 -3.02
N SER A 223 11.50 10.95 -1.77
CA SER A 223 10.65 9.90 -1.22
C SER A 223 9.17 10.30 -1.28
N MET A 224 8.85 11.55 -0.96
CA MET A 224 7.50 12.11 -1.09
C MET A 224 7.06 12.15 -2.56
N LEU A 225 7.90 12.66 -3.45
CA LEU A 225 7.60 12.74 -4.89
C LEU A 225 7.37 11.36 -5.51
N LEU A 226 8.15 10.34 -5.10
CA LEU A 226 7.91 8.98 -5.54
C LEU A 226 6.62 8.40 -4.91
N GLY A 227 6.36 8.75 -3.66
CA GLY A 227 5.13 8.39 -2.95
C GLY A 227 3.86 8.79 -3.70
N VAL A 228 3.91 9.87 -4.47
CA VAL A 228 2.83 10.28 -5.39
C VAL A 228 2.43 9.14 -6.33
N SER A 229 3.36 8.36 -6.83
CA SER A 229 3.09 7.27 -7.78
C SER A 229 2.47 6.02 -7.14
N LEU A 230 2.65 5.80 -5.83
CA LEU A 230 2.31 4.55 -5.15
C LEU A 230 0.82 4.20 -5.17
N GLN A 231 -0.05 5.16 -4.87
CA GLN A 231 -1.50 4.91 -4.75
C GLN A 231 -2.26 5.09 -6.06
N ILE A 232 -1.64 5.68 -7.07
CA ILE A 232 -2.32 5.95 -8.35
C ILE A 232 -2.86 4.66 -8.96
N THR A 233 -2.04 3.62 -9.03
CA THR A 233 -2.47 2.36 -9.64
C THR A 233 -3.48 1.60 -8.79
N ASN A 234 -3.43 1.71 -7.46
CA ASN A 234 -4.44 1.10 -6.60
C ASN A 234 -5.83 1.71 -6.82
N GLY A 235 -5.90 3.03 -7.03
CA GLY A 235 -7.16 3.73 -7.25
C GLY A 235 -7.69 3.66 -8.67
N PHE A 236 -6.81 3.69 -9.67
CA PHE A 236 -7.21 3.95 -11.06
C PHE A 236 -6.91 2.82 -12.05
N ALA A 237 -6.10 1.80 -11.71
CA ALA A 237 -5.81 0.73 -12.66
C ALA A 237 -7.03 -0.16 -12.95
N ASN A 238 -7.79 -0.53 -11.91
CA ASN A 238 -8.97 -1.35 -12.09
C ASN A 238 -10.10 -0.61 -12.85
N PRO A 239 -10.49 0.64 -12.48
CA PRO A 239 -11.42 1.44 -13.27
C PRO A 239 -11.00 1.62 -14.72
N PHE A 240 -9.70 1.89 -14.95
CA PHE A 240 -9.14 2.03 -16.30
C PHE A 240 -9.36 0.78 -17.15
N ILE A 241 -9.08 -0.40 -16.61
CA ILE A 241 -9.24 -1.65 -17.36
C ILE A 241 -10.73 -1.94 -17.59
N HIS A 242 -11.59 -1.73 -16.61
CA HIS A 242 -13.04 -1.92 -16.76
C HIS A 242 -13.68 -0.95 -17.74
N ASP A 243 -13.20 0.28 -17.84
CA ASP A 243 -13.74 1.29 -18.75
C ASP A 243 -13.59 0.90 -20.23
N PHE A 244 -12.62 0.03 -20.58
CA PHE A 244 -12.55 -0.56 -21.93
C PHE A 244 -13.80 -1.36 -22.30
N GLY A 245 -14.50 -1.93 -21.32
CA GLY A 245 -15.76 -2.66 -21.55
C GLY A 245 -16.91 -1.81 -22.11
N LYS A 246 -16.78 -0.47 -22.08
CA LYS A 246 -17.70 0.46 -22.72
C LYS A 246 -17.55 0.49 -24.24
N ILE A 247 -16.50 -0.10 -24.79
CA ILE A 247 -16.24 -0.23 -26.22
C ILE A 247 -16.51 -1.67 -26.62
N GLU A 248 -17.41 -1.87 -27.59
CA GLU A 248 -17.87 -3.19 -28.03
C GLU A 248 -16.72 -4.13 -28.43
N ALA A 249 -15.67 -3.59 -29.05
CA ALA A 249 -14.49 -4.37 -29.46
C ALA A 249 -13.68 -4.96 -28.30
N PHE A 250 -13.83 -4.43 -27.09
CA PHE A 250 -13.09 -4.88 -25.89
C PHE A 250 -13.99 -5.52 -24.85
N ALA A 251 -15.31 -5.36 -24.96
CA ALA A 251 -16.27 -5.97 -24.06
C ALA A 251 -16.14 -7.51 -24.06
N GLY A 252 -16.17 -8.13 -22.88
CA GLY A 252 -16.03 -9.58 -22.72
C GLY A 252 -14.60 -10.11 -22.89
N THR A 253 -13.59 -9.25 -23.01
CA THR A 253 -12.20 -9.71 -22.94
C THR A 253 -11.84 -10.09 -21.51
N PHE A 254 -10.97 -11.11 -21.34
CA PHE A 254 -10.57 -11.58 -20.02
C PHE A 254 -10.03 -10.46 -19.13
N ALA A 255 -9.26 -9.52 -19.67
CA ALA A 255 -8.68 -8.43 -18.89
C ALA A 255 -9.76 -7.47 -18.36
N VAL A 256 -10.82 -7.21 -19.13
CA VAL A 256 -11.94 -6.36 -18.71
C VAL A 256 -12.79 -7.06 -17.64
N ASP A 257 -13.14 -8.32 -17.86
CA ASP A 257 -13.99 -9.07 -16.95
C ASP A 257 -13.25 -9.42 -15.64
N HIS A 258 -11.94 -9.68 -15.73
CA HIS A 258 -11.08 -10.11 -14.64
C HIS A 258 -9.90 -9.14 -14.40
N ALA A 259 -10.20 -7.85 -14.25
CA ALA A 259 -9.18 -6.83 -14.04
C ALA A 259 -8.31 -7.10 -12.81
N ASN A 260 -8.91 -7.59 -11.71
CA ASN A 260 -8.16 -7.95 -10.51
C ASN A 260 -7.22 -9.15 -10.73
N ALA A 261 -7.60 -10.12 -11.58
CA ALA A 261 -6.69 -11.22 -11.92
C ALA A 261 -5.42 -10.70 -12.61
N ILE A 262 -5.55 -9.75 -13.53
CA ILE A 262 -4.40 -9.09 -14.16
C ILE A 262 -3.60 -8.29 -13.12
N ILE A 263 -4.27 -7.50 -12.28
CA ILE A 263 -3.61 -6.68 -11.26
C ILE A 263 -2.89 -7.55 -10.21
N SER A 264 -3.38 -8.77 -9.93
CA SER A 264 -2.76 -9.69 -8.97
C SER A 264 -1.32 -10.07 -9.33
N LEU A 265 -0.98 -10.03 -10.63
CA LEU A 265 0.40 -10.23 -11.10
C LEU A 265 1.38 -9.23 -10.51
N SER A 266 0.91 -8.02 -10.14
CA SER A 266 1.73 -7.02 -9.44
C SER A 266 2.19 -7.53 -8.09
N GLN A 267 1.30 -8.15 -7.32
CA GLN A 267 1.60 -8.67 -5.98
C GLN A 267 2.50 -9.91 -6.05
N MET A 268 2.32 -10.74 -7.07
CA MET A 268 3.22 -11.87 -7.33
C MET A 268 4.62 -11.37 -7.70
N SER A 269 4.71 -10.36 -8.56
CA SER A 269 5.97 -9.73 -8.94
C SER A 269 6.69 -9.10 -7.75
N GLU A 270 5.96 -8.37 -6.88
CA GLU A 270 6.51 -7.81 -5.64
C GLU A 270 7.22 -8.88 -4.81
N THR A 271 6.55 -10.01 -4.56
CA THR A 271 7.13 -11.11 -3.79
C THR A 271 8.43 -11.65 -4.39
N LEU A 272 8.50 -11.74 -5.72
CA LEU A 272 9.69 -12.24 -6.42
C LEU A 272 10.81 -11.20 -6.48
N CYS A 273 10.46 -9.94 -6.69
CA CYS A 273 11.42 -8.83 -6.83
C CYS A 273 12.20 -8.55 -5.54
N ILE A 274 11.58 -8.74 -4.36
CA ILE A 274 12.27 -8.64 -3.07
C ILE A 274 13.52 -9.53 -3.03
N LEU A 275 13.47 -10.71 -3.63
CA LEU A 275 14.62 -11.64 -3.65
C LEU A 275 15.79 -11.15 -4.49
N LEU A 276 15.54 -10.26 -5.46
CA LEU A 276 16.56 -9.69 -6.33
C LEU A 276 17.27 -8.47 -5.71
N ILE A 277 16.67 -7.84 -4.70
CA ILE A 277 17.19 -6.60 -4.12
C ILE A 277 18.62 -6.75 -3.57
N PRO A 278 18.97 -7.80 -2.78
CA PRO A 278 20.34 -7.94 -2.27
C PRO A 278 21.39 -8.04 -3.38
N PHE A 279 21.07 -8.75 -4.46
CA PHE A 279 21.94 -8.85 -5.64
C PHE A 279 22.10 -7.48 -6.31
N CYS A 280 21.01 -6.76 -6.54
CA CYS A 280 21.02 -5.46 -7.19
C CYS A 280 21.75 -4.40 -6.34
N LEU A 281 21.53 -4.39 -5.01
CA LEU A 281 22.22 -3.48 -4.10
C LEU A 281 23.74 -3.71 -4.11
N LYS A 282 24.17 -4.98 -4.11
CA LYS A 282 25.60 -5.33 -4.16
C LYS A 282 26.24 -4.94 -5.50
N ARG A 283 25.49 -5.07 -6.60
CA ARG A 283 26.00 -4.81 -7.95
C ARG A 283 25.98 -3.34 -8.35
N PHE A 284 24.89 -2.63 -8.03
CA PHE A 284 24.61 -1.28 -8.52
C PHE A 284 24.71 -0.20 -7.44
N GLY A 285 24.61 -0.58 -6.16
CA GLY A 285 24.56 0.36 -5.03
C GLY A 285 23.20 1.03 -4.86
N ILE A 286 23.00 1.67 -3.69
CA ILE A 286 21.68 2.19 -3.24
C ILE A 286 21.09 3.19 -4.23
N LYS A 287 21.86 4.20 -4.66
CA LYS A 287 21.36 5.24 -5.58
C LYS A 287 20.83 4.65 -6.89
N ASN A 288 21.59 3.73 -7.51
CA ASN A 288 21.20 3.18 -8.81
C ASN A 288 20.01 2.24 -8.67
N VAL A 289 19.88 1.51 -7.56
CA VAL A 289 18.69 0.67 -7.29
C VAL A 289 17.45 1.54 -7.11
N MET A 290 17.55 2.68 -6.42
CA MET A 290 16.46 3.67 -6.35
C MET A 290 16.11 4.23 -7.73
N LEU A 291 17.10 4.54 -8.58
CA LEU A 291 16.87 5.02 -9.95
C LEU A 291 16.18 3.96 -10.81
N ILE A 292 16.59 2.70 -10.71
CA ILE A 292 15.94 1.59 -11.41
C ILE A 292 14.45 1.54 -11.04
N SER A 293 14.12 1.69 -9.76
CA SER A 293 12.73 1.78 -9.31
C SER A 293 11.98 2.96 -9.94
N MET A 294 12.58 4.15 -9.94
CA MET A 294 11.94 5.34 -10.54
C MET A 294 11.67 5.16 -12.03
N PHE A 295 12.63 4.61 -12.78
CA PHE A 295 12.41 4.27 -14.21
C PHE A 295 11.39 3.15 -14.40
N ALA A 296 11.31 2.21 -13.47
CA ALA A 296 10.27 1.18 -13.51
C ALA A 296 8.85 1.79 -13.41
N TRP A 297 8.65 2.86 -12.63
CA TRP A 297 7.40 3.62 -12.61
C TRP A 297 7.10 4.28 -13.96
N VAL A 298 8.11 4.82 -14.64
CA VAL A 298 7.95 5.38 -16.00
C VAL A 298 7.45 4.30 -16.97
N PHE A 299 8.10 3.13 -16.97
CA PHE A 299 7.67 2.00 -17.81
C PHE A 299 6.27 1.52 -17.46
N ARG A 300 5.97 1.37 -16.17
CA ARG A 300 4.65 0.94 -15.71
C ARG A 300 3.54 1.82 -16.24
N PHE A 301 3.64 3.12 -16.05
CA PHE A 301 2.64 4.08 -16.53
C PHE A 301 2.61 4.18 -18.05
N GLY A 302 3.78 4.17 -18.71
CA GLY A 302 3.87 4.16 -20.17
C GLY A 302 3.20 2.96 -20.80
N LEU A 303 3.41 1.76 -20.24
CA LEU A 303 2.77 0.52 -20.71
C LEU A 303 1.24 0.54 -20.51
N PHE A 304 0.74 1.14 -19.44
CA PHE A 304 -0.69 1.38 -19.29
C PHE A 304 -1.24 2.34 -20.34
N GLY A 305 -0.52 3.43 -20.59
CA GLY A 305 -0.95 4.45 -21.57
C GLY A 305 -0.98 3.96 -23.01
N LEU A 306 -0.18 2.96 -23.35
CA LEU A 306 -0.05 2.42 -24.70
C LEU A 306 -0.77 1.07 -24.89
N GLY A 307 -1.15 0.38 -23.82
CA GLY A 307 -1.76 -0.94 -23.84
C GLY A 307 -3.28 -0.89 -24.08
N ASN A 308 -3.84 -2.04 -24.44
CA ASN A 308 -5.26 -2.29 -24.49
C ASN A 308 -5.56 -3.74 -24.08
N PRO A 309 -6.83 -4.10 -23.76
CA PRO A 309 -7.16 -5.42 -23.25
C PRO A 309 -7.23 -6.53 -24.33
N SER A 310 -6.97 -6.23 -25.59
CA SER A 310 -6.90 -7.19 -26.71
C SER A 310 -5.45 -7.43 -27.11
N ASP A 311 -5.05 -7.02 -28.29
CA ASP A 311 -3.70 -7.24 -28.85
C ASP A 311 -2.59 -6.59 -28.00
N GLY A 312 -2.91 -5.55 -27.23
CA GLY A 312 -2.01 -4.83 -26.32
C GLY A 312 -2.02 -5.35 -24.87
N VAL A 313 -2.73 -6.43 -24.54
CA VAL A 313 -2.84 -6.97 -23.16
C VAL A 313 -1.47 -7.33 -22.56
N TRP A 314 -0.51 -7.72 -23.38
CA TRP A 314 0.85 -7.99 -22.94
C TRP A 314 1.52 -6.78 -22.28
N MET A 315 1.15 -5.56 -22.69
CA MET A 315 1.65 -4.33 -22.05
C MET A 315 1.09 -4.20 -20.62
N PHE A 316 -0.19 -4.55 -20.41
CA PHE A 316 -0.76 -4.59 -19.05
C PHE A 316 -0.04 -5.62 -18.19
N ILE A 317 0.16 -6.84 -18.71
CA ILE A 317 0.87 -7.90 -17.99
C ILE A 317 2.30 -7.44 -17.65
N LEU A 318 3.02 -6.88 -18.61
CA LEU A 318 4.39 -6.38 -18.38
C LEU A 318 4.41 -5.23 -17.37
N SER A 319 3.43 -4.32 -17.42
CA SER A 319 3.25 -3.26 -16.42
C SER A 319 3.08 -3.83 -15.00
N MET A 320 2.31 -4.91 -14.86
CA MET A 320 2.13 -5.59 -13.57
C MET A 320 3.43 -6.25 -13.09
N ILE A 321 4.18 -6.89 -13.98
CA ILE A 321 5.47 -7.51 -13.63
C ILE A 321 6.50 -6.44 -13.21
N VAL A 322 6.54 -5.31 -13.87
CA VAL A 322 7.45 -4.20 -13.55
C VAL A 322 7.16 -3.58 -12.18
N TYR A 323 5.95 -3.74 -11.66
CA TYR A 323 5.55 -3.17 -10.37
C TYR A 323 6.43 -3.59 -9.20
N GLY A 324 6.82 -4.85 -9.10
CA GLY A 324 7.68 -5.31 -8.02
C GLY A 324 9.02 -4.55 -7.98
N VAL A 325 9.62 -4.30 -9.15
CA VAL A 325 10.82 -3.46 -9.25
C VAL A 325 10.50 -2.01 -8.88
N ALA A 326 9.39 -1.47 -9.39
CA ALA A 326 9.00 -0.09 -9.14
C ALA A 326 8.75 0.20 -7.65
N PHE A 327 8.11 -0.70 -6.95
CA PHE A 327 7.72 -0.54 -5.55
C PHE A 327 8.84 -0.90 -4.58
N ASP A 328 9.34 -2.13 -4.64
CA ASP A 328 10.23 -2.66 -3.61
C ASP A 328 11.65 -2.11 -3.68
N PHE A 329 12.17 -1.88 -4.88
CA PHE A 329 13.54 -1.41 -5.03
C PHE A 329 13.75 -0.04 -4.36
N PHE A 330 12.75 0.83 -4.41
CA PHE A 330 12.84 2.10 -3.71
C PHE A 330 12.58 1.95 -2.20
N ASN A 331 11.52 1.24 -1.82
CA ASN A 331 11.15 1.13 -0.41
C ASN A 331 12.23 0.46 0.42
N VAL A 332 12.79 -0.65 -0.06
CA VAL A 332 13.86 -1.37 0.66
C VAL A 332 15.16 -0.60 0.63
N SER A 333 15.56 -0.06 -0.54
CA SER A 333 16.80 0.73 -0.64
C SER A 333 16.72 2.04 0.16
N GLY A 334 15.54 2.67 0.18
CA GLY A 334 15.29 3.88 0.98
C GLY A 334 15.36 3.60 2.48
N ALA A 335 14.74 2.52 2.93
CA ALA A 335 14.83 2.09 4.32
C ALA A 335 16.27 1.78 4.72
N LEU A 336 17.03 1.09 3.88
CA LEU A 336 18.46 0.83 4.10
C LEU A 336 19.29 2.10 4.10
N TYR A 337 19.00 3.05 3.21
CA TYR A 337 19.68 4.35 3.21
C TYR A 337 19.47 5.08 4.54
N VAL A 338 18.22 5.21 4.99
CA VAL A 338 17.88 5.80 6.28
C VAL A 338 18.62 5.09 7.42
N ASP A 339 18.62 3.74 7.43
CA ASP A 339 19.29 2.96 8.47
C ASP A 339 20.80 3.22 8.53
N THR A 340 21.44 3.43 7.38
CA THR A 340 22.89 3.61 7.29
C THR A 340 23.36 5.03 7.62
N VAL A 341 22.53 6.05 7.39
CA VAL A 341 22.92 7.45 7.54
C VAL A 341 22.40 8.10 8.81
N THR A 342 21.52 7.44 9.57
CA THR A 342 20.95 7.97 10.82
C THR A 342 21.55 7.32 12.05
N ASP A 343 21.72 8.11 13.10
CA ASP A 343 22.15 7.63 14.41
C ASP A 343 21.14 6.66 15.02
N SER A 344 21.63 5.69 15.79
CA SER A 344 20.79 4.68 16.44
C SER A 344 19.68 5.28 17.31
N SER A 345 19.90 6.44 17.91
CA SER A 345 18.95 7.14 18.80
C SER A 345 17.68 7.65 18.11
N ILE A 346 17.78 7.98 16.80
CA ILE A 346 16.65 8.53 16.02
C ILE A 346 16.28 7.66 14.82
N ARG A 347 16.94 6.52 14.65
CA ARG A 347 16.76 5.62 13.49
C ARG A 347 15.31 5.18 13.29
N SER A 348 14.65 4.73 14.35
CA SER A 348 13.23 4.32 14.29
C SER A 348 12.32 5.48 13.87
N SER A 349 12.55 6.68 14.40
CA SER A 349 11.80 7.89 14.02
C SER A 349 12.07 8.29 12.58
N ALA A 350 13.30 8.12 12.10
CA ALA A 350 13.67 8.41 10.71
C ALA A 350 13.02 7.44 9.72
N GLN A 351 12.91 6.15 10.08
CA GLN A 351 12.13 5.16 9.30
C GLN A 351 10.64 5.54 9.27
N GLY A 352 10.09 5.95 10.42
CA GLY A 352 8.72 6.46 10.49
C GLY A 352 8.52 7.69 9.59
N LEU A 353 9.45 8.64 9.58
CA LEU A 353 9.39 9.80 8.70
C LEU A 353 9.46 9.40 7.21
N PHE A 354 10.29 8.42 6.86
CA PHE A 354 10.34 7.88 5.50
C PHE A 354 8.97 7.34 5.06
N MET A 355 8.29 6.57 5.93
CA MET A 355 6.94 6.07 5.66
C MET A 355 5.89 7.19 5.59
N ILE A 356 6.00 8.20 6.44
CA ILE A 356 5.14 9.40 6.41
C ILE A 356 5.30 10.13 5.07
N MET A 357 6.52 10.33 4.60
CA MET A 357 6.78 11.04 3.35
C MET A 357 6.30 10.24 2.13
N THR A 358 6.50 8.92 2.10
CA THR A 358 6.09 8.06 0.98
C THR A 358 4.60 7.73 1.01
N ASN A 359 4.16 6.95 1.99
CA ASN A 359 2.81 6.37 2.05
C ASN A 359 1.77 7.31 2.69
N GLY A 360 2.22 8.28 3.47
CA GLY A 360 1.34 9.30 4.05
C GLY A 360 1.15 10.48 3.10
N ILE A 361 2.07 11.43 3.12
CA ILE A 361 1.96 12.71 2.42
C ILE A 361 2.01 12.50 0.90
N GLY A 362 3.04 11.79 0.42
CA GLY A 362 3.23 11.56 -1.02
C GLY A 362 2.05 10.86 -1.66
N ALA A 363 1.60 9.75 -1.08
CA ALA A 363 0.45 9.00 -1.57
C ALA A 363 -0.85 9.80 -1.54
N THR A 364 -1.08 10.59 -0.45
CA THR A 364 -2.28 11.45 -0.33
C THR A 364 -2.31 12.52 -1.41
N ILE A 365 -1.22 13.31 -1.52
CA ILE A 365 -1.11 14.37 -2.55
C ILE A 365 -1.22 13.75 -3.95
N GLY A 366 -0.50 12.65 -4.18
CA GLY A 366 -0.47 11.98 -5.47
C GLY A 366 -1.84 11.54 -5.94
N THR A 367 -2.60 10.92 -5.05
CA THR A 367 -3.95 10.44 -5.38
C THR A 367 -4.92 11.59 -5.65
N LEU A 368 -4.85 12.68 -4.89
CA LEU A 368 -5.69 13.86 -5.11
C LEU A 368 -5.33 14.57 -6.42
N CYS A 369 -4.04 14.73 -6.72
CA CYS A 369 -3.59 15.29 -7.99
C CYS A 369 -3.98 14.41 -9.18
N ALA A 370 -3.80 13.08 -9.04
CA ALA A 370 -4.19 12.12 -10.06
C ALA A 370 -5.70 12.19 -10.34
N GLN A 371 -6.54 12.34 -9.31
CA GLN A 371 -7.99 12.52 -9.48
C GLN A 371 -8.31 13.72 -10.36
N GLN A 372 -7.61 14.85 -10.18
CA GLN A 372 -7.86 16.05 -11.01
C GLN A 372 -7.49 15.80 -12.48
N VAL A 373 -6.38 15.11 -12.73
CA VAL A 373 -5.98 14.73 -14.10
C VAL A 373 -7.01 13.78 -14.71
N VAL A 374 -7.43 12.75 -13.98
CA VAL A 374 -8.46 11.81 -14.45
C VAL A 374 -9.80 12.51 -14.70
N ASN A 375 -10.23 13.40 -13.81
CA ASN A 375 -11.46 14.16 -14.00
C ASN A 375 -11.41 14.99 -15.28
N HIS A 376 -10.26 15.63 -15.54
CA HIS A 376 -10.12 16.52 -16.70
C HIS A 376 -10.06 15.74 -18.03
N TYR A 377 -9.32 14.66 -18.10
CA TYR A 377 -9.08 13.94 -19.36
C TYR A 377 -10.03 12.78 -19.61
N VAL A 378 -10.53 12.13 -18.53
CA VAL A 378 -11.31 10.89 -18.63
C VAL A 378 -12.79 11.15 -18.34
N TYR A 379 -13.11 11.56 -17.12
CA TYR A 379 -14.50 11.63 -16.67
C TYR A 379 -15.26 12.86 -17.17
N SER A 380 -14.58 13.81 -17.80
CA SER A 380 -15.22 14.90 -18.57
C SER A 380 -15.76 14.43 -19.93
N GLN A 381 -15.34 13.25 -20.41
CA GLN A 381 -15.70 12.73 -21.71
C GLN A 381 -16.97 11.88 -21.64
N SER A 382 -17.96 12.20 -22.50
CA SER A 382 -19.18 11.40 -22.65
C SER A 382 -19.04 10.26 -23.67
N ASN A 383 -18.08 10.37 -24.59
CA ASN A 383 -17.84 9.37 -25.62
C ASN A 383 -16.81 8.33 -25.11
N PRO A 384 -17.14 7.01 -25.14
CA PRO A 384 -16.21 5.97 -24.67
C PRO A 384 -14.85 5.96 -25.37
N ILE A 385 -14.76 6.29 -26.67
CA ILE A 385 -13.51 6.34 -27.41
C ILE A 385 -12.64 7.49 -26.89
N LEU A 386 -13.22 8.70 -26.74
CA LEU A 386 -12.52 9.87 -26.19
C LEU A 386 -12.12 9.64 -24.73
N MET A 387 -12.92 8.89 -23.97
CA MET A 387 -12.57 8.48 -22.62
C MET A 387 -11.33 7.60 -22.59
N MET A 388 -11.17 6.66 -23.54
CA MET A 388 -9.98 5.81 -23.63
C MET A 388 -8.75 6.59 -24.07
N GLU A 389 -8.89 7.54 -25.00
CA GLU A 389 -7.81 8.47 -25.35
C GLU A 389 -7.41 9.33 -24.12
N GLY A 390 -8.39 9.76 -23.33
CA GLY A 390 -8.19 10.44 -22.06
C GLY A 390 -7.41 9.60 -21.05
N TRP A 391 -7.71 8.32 -20.93
CA TRP A 391 -6.96 7.37 -20.09
C TRP A 391 -5.51 7.23 -20.58
N SER A 392 -5.29 7.03 -21.88
CA SER A 392 -3.94 6.96 -22.45
C SER A 392 -3.15 8.23 -22.12
N THR A 393 -3.73 9.40 -22.36
CA THR A 393 -3.12 10.69 -22.05
C THR A 393 -2.79 10.80 -20.55
N THR A 394 -3.71 10.41 -19.68
CA THR A 394 -3.55 10.43 -18.22
C THR A 394 -2.35 9.57 -17.78
N TRP A 395 -2.26 8.32 -18.25
CA TRP A 395 -1.13 7.45 -17.92
C TRP A 395 0.20 7.96 -18.46
N LEU A 396 0.21 8.57 -19.65
CA LEU A 396 1.42 9.20 -20.20
C LEU A 396 1.83 10.46 -19.41
N ILE A 397 0.89 11.23 -18.87
CA ILE A 397 1.19 12.34 -17.94
C ILE A 397 1.85 11.79 -16.67
N PHE A 398 1.33 10.69 -16.10
CA PHE A 398 1.94 10.06 -14.93
C PHE A 398 3.34 9.51 -15.25
N ALA A 399 3.54 8.93 -16.45
CA ALA A 399 4.86 8.50 -16.91
C ALA A 399 5.84 9.68 -17.05
N ALA A 400 5.39 10.79 -17.62
CA ALA A 400 6.20 12.01 -17.74
C ALA A 400 6.57 12.59 -16.36
N TYR A 401 5.63 12.60 -15.42
CA TYR A 401 5.91 12.97 -14.02
C TYR A 401 6.99 12.07 -13.40
N ALA A 402 6.82 10.75 -13.49
CA ALA A 402 7.80 9.79 -12.95
C ALA A 402 9.19 9.96 -13.61
N LEU A 403 9.23 10.23 -14.91
CA LEU A 403 10.46 10.50 -15.65
C LEU A 403 11.14 11.78 -15.13
N ALA A 404 10.39 12.85 -14.95
CA ALA A 404 10.93 14.10 -14.39
C ALA A 404 11.53 13.86 -13.00
N VAL A 405 10.82 13.16 -12.11
CA VAL A 405 11.33 12.80 -10.77
C VAL A 405 12.61 11.98 -10.88
N ALA A 406 12.66 10.98 -11.77
CA ALA A 406 13.86 10.16 -11.97
C ALA A 406 15.07 10.97 -12.46
N ILE A 407 14.87 11.88 -13.42
CA ILE A 407 15.93 12.75 -13.95
C ILE A 407 16.44 13.69 -12.84
N PHE A 408 15.54 14.39 -12.14
CA PHE A 408 15.93 15.29 -11.07
C PHE A 408 16.64 14.55 -9.92
N PHE A 409 16.18 13.37 -9.56
CA PHE A 409 16.86 12.53 -8.57
C PHE A 409 18.27 12.15 -9.03
N ALA A 410 18.44 11.74 -10.28
CA ALA A 410 19.73 11.37 -10.83
C ALA A 410 20.75 12.53 -10.77
N LEU A 411 20.27 13.75 -11.02
CA LEU A 411 21.11 14.96 -11.03
C LEU A 411 21.43 15.50 -9.63
N ILE A 412 20.43 15.50 -8.75
CA ILE A 412 20.51 16.18 -7.45
C ILE A 412 21.01 15.24 -6.35
N PHE A 413 20.52 13.99 -6.31
CA PHE A 413 20.87 13.05 -5.26
C PHE A 413 22.27 12.48 -5.48
N LYS A 414 23.21 12.84 -4.59
CA LYS A 414 24.58 12.34 -4.64
C LYS A 414 24.67 10.95 -3.98
N ASN A 415 25.48 10.07 -4.55
CA ASN A 415 25.78 8.77 -3.93
C ASN A 415 26.25 8.99 -2.50
N PRO A 416 25.72 8.29 -1.51
CA PRO A 416 26.36 8.24 -0.20
C PRO A 416 27.76 7.67 -0.44
N ASN A 417 28.80 8.48 -0.20
CA ASN A 417 30.16 8.05 -0.39
C ASN A 417 30.42 6.84 0.52
N THR A 418 30.86 5.74 -0.09
CA THR A 418 31.31 4.52 0.58
C THR A 418 32.54 4.75 1.50
N LYS A 419 33.00 6.00 1.61
CA LYS A 419 34.11 6.40 2.50
C LYS A 419 33.69 6.78 3.93
N ASP A 420 32.39 7.04 4.18
CA ASP A 420 31.93 7.59 5.46
C ASP A 420 31.12 6.60 6.32
N GLY A 421 31.08 5.32 5.99
CA GLY A 421 30.47 4.31 6.85
C GLY A 421 30.74 2.88 6.37
N PRO A 422 30.98 1.93 7.26
CA PRO A 422 31.15 0.54 6.87
C PRO A 422 29.83 0.01 6.34
N VAL A 423 29.89 -0.63 5.16
CA VAL A 423 28.81 -1.53 4.69
C VAL A 423 28.47 -2.46 5.85
N PRO A 424 27.19 -2.55 6.30
CA PRO A 424 26.82 -3.42 7.41
C PRO A 424 27.39 -4.83 7.19
N ALA A 425 27.92 -5.44 8.23
CA ALA A 425 28.64 -6.71 8.16
C ALA A 425 27.81 -7.88 7.58
N HIS A 426 26.49 -7.72 7.50
CA HIS A 426 25.55 -8.71 6.93
C HIS A 426 25.59 -8.78 5.39
N CYS A 427 26.22 -7.81 4.71
CA CYS A 427 26.39 -7.82 3.24
C CYS A 427 27.77 -8.35 2.81
N LYS A 428 28.61 -8.77 3.74
CA LYS A 428 29.99 -9.27 3.47
C LYS A 428 30.13 -10.80 3.45
N LYS A 429 29.04 -11.54 3.41
CA LYS A 429 29.11 -13.00 3.22
C LYS A 429 28.20 -13.47 2.11
#